data_627ceb302b264ffdc2bfd5437956389b
#
_entry.id   627ceb302b264ffdc2bfd5437956389b
#
_cell.length_a   1.000
_cell.length_b   1.000
_cell.length_c   1.000
_cell.angle_alpha   90.00
_cell.angle_beta   90.00
_cell.angle_gamma   90.00
#
_symmetry.space_group_name_H-M   'P 1'
#
loop_
_entity.id
_entity.type
_entity.pdbx_description
1 polymer ?
#
loop_
_entity_poly.entity_id
_entity_poly.type
_entity_poly.pdbx_seq_one_letter_code
_entity_poly.pdbx_strand_id
1 'polypeptide(L)'
;MLTFILCIAALVVGYIFYGKRVDKIFGSDDRETPAITLNDGVDFVPMKGWKIFLVQLLNIAGLGPIFGALNGALFGPVVYLWIVFGTIFAGGVHDYMCGMLSMRHKGASISEITGTYLGKVMLQVMRVFSVILLVMVGVVFSKGPAGLLALLTPEKLDATFWLWVIIIYYFIATFVPIDKVIGKIYPIFGICLIIMAVGVAGVLLFSHEYQMPELWNNFYNQHPQNIHIWPFMFVTVACGAISGFHATQSPMMARCCTSEKQGHKVFYGAMVAEGIIAMVWAAAGVSFYENTQALLEA
;
A
#
# COMPACT_ATOMS: atom_id res chain seq x y z
N MET A 1 21.56 -10.92 3.44
CA MET A 1 21.08 -10.32 4.72
C MET A 1 21.46 -8.84 4.85
N LEU A 2 22.72 -8.46 4.61
CA LEU A 2 23.16 -7.07 4.76
C LEU A 2 22.39 -6.11 3.83
N THR A 3 22.17 -6.49 2.57
CA THR A 3 21.38 -5.70 1.61
C THR A 3 19.97 -5.41 2.15
N PHE A 4 19.28 -6.41 2.69
CA PHE A 4 17.96 -6.25 3.27
C PHE A 4 17.93 -5.23 4.41
N ILE A 5 18.87 -5.36 5.35
CA ILE A 5 19.00 -4.42 6.49
C ILE A 5 19.30 -3.00 6.01
N LEU A 6 20.20 -2.85 5.02
CA LEU A 6 20.51 -1.54 4.44
C LEU A 6 19.29 -0.92 3.73
N CYS A 7 18.48 -1.72 3.05
CA CYS A 7 17.25 -1.25 2.40
C CYS A 7 16.21 -0.79 3.42
N ILE A 8 16.00 -1.54 4.50
CA ILE A 8 15.11 -1.13 5.60
C ILE A 8 15.63 0.16 6.25
N ALA A 9 16.94 0.24 6.53
CA ALA A 9 17.55 1.46 7.05
C ALA A 9 17.36 2.66 6.11
N ALA A 10 17.53 2.46 4.80
CA ALA A 10 17.33 3.50 3.79
C ALA A 10 15.88 4.00 3.76
N LEU A 11 14.88 3.11 3.89
CA LEU A 11 13.46 3.50 4.01
C LEU A 11 13.20 4.36 5.24
N VAL A 12 13.75 3.97 6.40
CA VAL A 12 13.61 4.74 7.65
C VAL A 12 14.33 6.10 7.55
N VAL A 13 15.52 6.13 7.00
CA VAL A 13 16.29 7.38 6.75
C VAL A 13 15.51 8.27 5.77
N GLY A 14 14.97 7.70 4.69
CA GLY A 14 14.09 8.41 3.74
C GLY A 14 12.89 9.04 4.42
N TYR A 15 12.22 8.33 5.31
CA TYR A 15 11.12 8.89 6.11
C TYR A 15 11.56 10.08 6.96
N ILE A 16 12.67 9.93 7.68
CA ILE A 16 13.14 10.95 8.64
C ILE A 16 13.65 12.21 7.92
N PHE A 17 14.42 12.07 6.85
CA PHE A 17 15.08 13.20 6.20
C PHE A 17 14.31 13.71 4.99
N TYR A 18 14.00 12.83 4.03
CA TYR A 18 13.36 13.25 2.79
C TYR A 18 11.87 13.55 3.00
N GLY A 19 11.16 12.72 3.76
CA GLY A 19 9.75 12.97 4.11
C GLY A 19 9.55 14.29 4.86
N LYS A 20 10.42 14.60 5.85
CA LYS A 20 10.38 15.91 6.53
C LYS A 20 10.70 17.06 5.58
N ARG A 21 11.57 16.86 4.59
CA ARG A 21 11.85 17.88 3.58
C ARG A 21 10.65 18.13 2.69
N VAL A 22 9.94 17.08 2.28
CA VAL A 22 8.68 17.19 1.51
C VAL A 22 7.64 17.97 2.31
N ASP A 23 7.43 17.62 3.58
CA ASP A 23 6.50 18.33 4.48
C ASP A 23 6.87 19.81 4.65
N LYS A 24 8.15 20.11 4.84
CA LYS A 24 8.65 21.49 4.93
C LYS A 24 8.45 22.28 3.64
N ILE A 25 8.63 21.67 2.47
CA ILE A 25 8.42 22.32 1.17
C ILE A 25 6.93 22.59 0.95
N PHE A 26 6.06 21.65 1.32
CA PHE A 26 4.61 21.83 1.24
C PHE A 26 4.13 22.92 2.20
N GLY A 27 4.77 23.06 3.36
CA GLY A 27 4.44 24.05 4.39
C GLY A 27 3.14 23.69 5.11
N SER A 28 3.12 22.51 5.76
CA SER A 28 2.03 22.14 6.68
C SER A 28 1.94 23.13 7.84
N ASP A 29 0.75 23.58 8.19
CA ASP A 29 0.49 24.56 9.22
C ASP A 29 -0.60 24.13 10.21
N ASP A 30 -1.03 25.05 11.08
CA ASP A 30 -2.03 24.82 12.12
C ASP A 30 -3.45 25.21 11.69
N ARG A 31 -3.73 25.32 10.38
CA ARG A 31 -5.08 25.61 9.89
C ARG A 31 -6.07 24.52 10.30
N GLU A 32 -7.33 24.91 10.44
CA GLU A 32 -8.41 23.98 10.68
C GLU A 32 -8.61 23.05 9.48
N THR A 33 -8.72 21.76 9.76
CA THR A 33 -8.91 20.73 8.75
C THR A 33 -10.38 20.47 8.45
N PRO A 34 -10.73 19.88 7.29
CA PRO A 34 -12.10 19.52 6.96
C PRO A 34 -12.77 18.62 8.01
N ALA A 35 -12.00 17.75 8.68
CA ALA A 35 -12.49 16.91 9.77
C ALA A 35 -13.15 17.72 10.90
N ILE A 36 -12.68 18.96 11.13
CA ILE A 36 -13.20 19.83 12.18
C ILE A 36 -14.27 20.76 11.62
N THR A 37 -13.98 21.44 10.50
CA THR A 37 -14.86 22.48 9.94
C THR A 37 -16.12 21.93 9.26
N LEU A 38 -16.08 20.71 8.74
CA LEU A 38 -17.17 20.06 8.00
C LEU A 38 -17.71 18.81 8.71
N ASN A 39 -17.41 18.65 10.00
CA ASN A 39 -17.79 17.47 10.77
C ASN A 39 -19.30 17.20 10.68
N ASP A 40 -19.68 16.11 10.01
CA ASP A 40 -21.06 15.63 9.85
C ASP A 40 -21.32 14.29 10.57
N GLY A 41 -20.27 13.69 11.17
CA GLY A 41 -20.34 12.41 11.84
C GLY A 41 -20.46 11.20 10.91
N VAL A 42 -20.36 11.37 9.59
CA VAL A 42 -20.49 10.32 8.58
C VAL A 42 -19.26 10.30 7.66
N ASP A 43 -19.06 11.36 6.87
CA ASP A 43 -17.96 11.47 5.91
C ASP A 43 -16.76 12.22 6.49
N PHE A 44 -17.01 13.16 7.41
CA PHE A 44 -16.01 13.97 8.07
C PHE A 44 -16.03 13.70 9.58
N VAL A 45 -15.16 12.79 10.00
CA VAL A 45 -15.13 12.31 11.39
C VAL A 45 -13.73 12.49 11.97
N PRO A 46 -13.54 13.38 12.97
CA PRO A 46 -12.25 13.57 13.61
C PRO A 46 -11.77 12.30 14.30
N MET A 47 -10.58 11.82 13.93
CA MET A 47 -9.99 10.61 14.48
C MET A 47 -8.61 10.86 15.07
N LYS A 48 -8.18 9.99 16.01
CA LYS A 48 -6.82 10.03 16.55
C LYS A 48 -5.80 9.64 15.48
N GLY A 49 -4.71 10.39 15.34
CA GLY A 49 -3.72 10.21 14.27
C GLY A 49 -3.15 8.79 14.14
N TRP A 50 -2.97 8.05 15.26
CA TRP A 50 -2.51 6.66 15.18
C TRP A 50 -3.55 5.72 14.56
N LYS A 51 -4.86 5.99 14.76
CA LYS A 51 -5.92 5.21 14.11
C LYS A 51 -5.96 5.50 12.62
N ILE A 52 -5.85 6.78 12.24
CA ILE A 52 -5.82 7.18 10.82
C ILE A 52 -4.62 6.53 10.13
N PHE A 53 -3.44 6.55 10.78
CA PHE A 53 -2.25 5.88 10.26
C PHE A 53 -2.48 4.38 10.00
N LEU A 54 -3.05 3.65 10.98
CA LEU A 54 -3.32 2.22 10.83
C LEU A 54 -4.36 1.93 9.74
N VAL A 55 -5.41 2.76 9.64
CA VAL A 55 -6.42 2.62 8.58
C VAL A 55 -5.81 2.93 7.21
N GLN A 56 -5.02 4.00 7.09
CA GLN A 56 -4.30 4.32 5.86
C GLN A 56 -3.38 3.16 5.46
N LEU A 57 -2.51 2.71 6.37
CA LEU A 57 -1.60 1.60 6.13
C LEU A 57 -2.34 0.34 5.68
N LEU A 58 -3.40 -0.07 6.37
CA LEU A 58 -4.15 -1.28 6.03
C LEU A 58 -4.81 -1.19 4.65
N ASN A 59 -5.30 -0.01 4.29
CA ASN A 59 -5.96 0.20 3.00
C ASN A 59 -4.96 0.21 1.84
N ILE A 60 -3.77 0.79 2.01
CA ILE A 60 -2.74 0.82 0.95
C ILE A 60 -1.94 -0.48 0.92
N ALA A 61 -1.59 -1.04 2.07
CA ALA A 61 -0.82 -2.29 2.21
C ALA A 61 -1.71 -3.55 2.13
N GLY A 62 -2.59 -3.61 1.14
CA GLY A 62 -3.43 -4.78 0.87
C GLY A 62 -2.67 -5.95 0.23
N LEU A 63 -3.29 -6.62 -0.75
CA LEU A 63 -2.68 -7.75 -1.46
C LEU A 63 -1.49 -7.33 -2.33
N GLY A 64 -1.45 -6.07 -2.79
CA GLY A 64 -0.46 -5.56 -3.73
C GLY A 64 0.99 -5.65 -3.25
N PRO A 65 1.36 -5.08 -2.09
CA PRO A 65 2.73 -5.16 -1.58
C PRO A 65 3.17 -6.58 -1.21
N ILE A 66 2.23 -7.51 -0.99
CA ILE A 66 2.54 -8.92 -0.74
C ILE A 66 2.79 -9.64 -2.07
N PHE A 67 1.75 -9.80 -2.89
CA PHE A 67 1.85 -10.55 -4.14
C PHE A 67 2.70 -9.83 -5.19
N GLY A 68 2.62 -8.50 -5.27
CA GLY A 68 3.48 -7.72 -6.16
C GLY A 68 4.96 -7.86 -5.80
N ALA A 69 5.30 -7.87 -4.52
CA ALA A 69 6.68 -8.07 -4.07
C ALA A 69 7.17 -9.51 -4.30
N LEU A 70 6.33 -10.53 -4.05
CA LEU A 70 6.64 -11.93 -4.35
C LEU A 70 6.86 -12.14 -5.86
N ASN A 71 5.97 -11.63 -6.71
CA ASN A 71 6.17 -11.68 -8.16
C ASN A 71 7.39 -10.87 -8.61
N GLY A 72 7.68 -9.76 -7.94
CA GLY A 72 8.89 -8.97 -8.17
C GLY A 72 10.18 -9.71 -7.82
N ALA A 73 10.13 -10.62 -6.84
CA ALA A 73 11.25 -11.46 -6.45
C ALA A 73 11.72 -12.41 -7.56
N LEU A 74 10.88 -12.69 -8.58
CA LEU A 74 11.28 -13.40 -9.81
C LEU A 74 12.43 -12.70 -10.56
N PHE A 75 12.55 -11.38 -10.43
CA PHE A 75 13.66 -10.62 -11.01
C PHE A 75 14.95 -10.67 -10.16
N GLY A 76 14.89 -11.32 -8.99
CA GLY A 76 15.99 -11.38 -8.03
C GLY A 76 16.08 -10.14 -7.14
N PRO A 77 17.20 -9.99 -6.37
CA PRO A 77 17.36 -8.91 -5.39
C PRO A 77 17.33 -7.49 -5.97
N VAL A 78 17.40 -7.33 -7.27
CA VAL A 78 17.28 -6.03 -7.97
C VAL A 78 15.96 -5.32 -7.61
N VAL A 79 14.92 -6.08 -7.31
CA VAL A 79 13.61 -5.57 -6.88
C VAL A 79 13.69 -4.65 -5.65
N TYR A 80 14.65 -4.89 -4.76
CA TYR A 80 14.83 -4.08 -3.55
C TYR A 80 15.09 -2.60 -3.85
N LEU A 81 15.84 -2.33 -4.92
CA LEU A 81 16.13 -0.95 -5.31
C LEU A 81 14.86 -0.20 -5.69
N TRP A 82 13.99 -0.85 -6.48
CA TRP A 82 12.74 -0.22 -6.87
C TRP A 82 11.81 0.00 -5.67
N ILE A 83 11.70 -0.97 -4.76
CA ILE A 83 10.92 -0.79 -3.54
C ILE A 83 11.44 0.40 -2.75
N VAL A 84 12.76 0.50 -2.50
CA VAL A 84 13.34 1.59 -1.72
C VAL A 84 13.18 2.94 -2.40
N PHE A 85 13.65 3.08 -3.64
CA PHE A 85 13.62 4.36 -4.34
C PHE A 85 12.20 4.78 -4.72
N GLY A 86 11.38 3.83 -5.17
CA GLY A 86 9.98 4.06 -5.49
C GLY A 86 9.20 4.55 -4.26
N THR A 87 9.35 3.88 -3.12
CA THR A 87 8.69 4.27 -1.88
C THR A 87 9.10 5.67 -1.42
N ILE A 88 10.41 5.97 -1.38
CA ILE A 88 10.89 7.24 -0.85
C ILE A 88 10.55 8.41 -1.79
N PHE A 89 10.85 8.28 -3.08
CA PHE A 89 10.82 9.42 -3.99
C PHE A 89 9.51 9.56 -4.78
N ALA A 90 8.77 8.47 -4.95
CA ALA A 90 7.50 8.48 -5.67
C ALA A 90 6.31 8.20 -4.75
N GLY A 91 6.22 7.02 -4.15
CA GLY A 91 5.06 6.59 -3.36
C GLY A 91 4.77 7.49 -2.17
N GLY A 92 5.79 7.75 -1.33
CA GLY A 92 5.65 8.61 -0.16
C GLY A 92 5.26 10.04 -0.51
N VAL A 93 5.83 10.59 -1.57
CA VAL A 93 5.46 11.93 -2.08
C VAL A 93 4.04 11.92 -2.63
N HIS A 94 3.68 10.90 -3.41
CA HIS A 94 2.35 10.77 -4.01
C HIS A 94 1.27 10.67 -2.92
N ASP A 95 1.43 9.77 -1.94
CA ASP A 95 0.48 9.63 -0.84
C ASP A 95 0.34 10.92 -0.05
N TYR A 96 1.48 11.50 0.34
CA TYR A 96 1.51 12.77 1.06
C TYR A 96 0.77 13.88 0.31
N MET A 97 1.05 14.05 -0.98
CA MET A 97 0.41 15.09 -1.79
C MET A 97 -1.09 14.84 -1.97
N CYS A 98 -1.51 13.58 -2.20
CA CYS A 98 -2.93 13.24 -2.29
C CYS A 98 -3.70 13.62 -1.02
N GLY A 99 -3.17 13.25 0.15
CA GLY A 99 -3.80 13.57 1.44
C GLY A 99 -3.80 15.07 1.75
N MET A 100 -2.65 15.72 1.62
CA MET A 100 -2.49 17.15 1.97
C MET A 100 -3.27 18.08 1.04
N LEU A 101 -3.25 17.81 -0.27
CA LEU A 101 -4.05 18.58 -1.21
C LEU A 101 -5.55 18.38 -0.96
N SER A 102 -5.97 17.16 -0.64
CA SER A 102 -7.36 16.90 -0.26
C SER A 102 -7.77 17.68 0.98
N MET A 103 -6.94 17.69 2.03
CA MET A 103 -7.21 18.53 3.23
C MET A 103 -7.39 20.01 2.88
N ARG A 104 -6.52 20.56 2.04
CA ARG A 104 -6.59 21.98 1.62
C ARG A 104 -7.76 22.29 0.68
N HIS A 105 -8.31 21.27 0.02
CA HIS A 105 -9.49 21.39 -0.84
C HIS A 105 -10.76 20.79 -0.20
N LYS A 106 -10.93 20.97 1.11
CA LYS A 106 -12.14 20.58 1.85
C LYS A 106 -12.48 19.08 1.73
N GLY A 107 -11.49 18.23 1.68
CA GLY A 107 -11.68 16.78 1.52
C GLY A 107 -12.05 16.34 0.08
N ALA A 108 -11.74 17.16 -0.93
CA ALA A 108 -12.02 16.84 -2.33
C ALA A 108 -11.28 15.59 -2.81
N SER A 109 -11.89 14.85 -3.74
CA SER A 109 -11.27 13.74 -4.43
C SER A 109 -10.14 14.19 -5.34
N ILE A 110 -9.22 13.28 -5.68
CA ILE A 110 -8.12 13.61 -6.61
C ILE A 110 -8.65 14.02 -7.99
N SER A 111 -9.78 13.45 -8.42
CA SER A 111 -10.42 13.86 -9.67
C SER A 111 -10.85 15.34 -9.63
N GLU A 112 -11.45 15.78 -8.54
CA GLU A 112 -11.88 17.18 -8.35
C GLU A 112 -10.68 18.13 -8.26
N ILE A 113 -9.65 17.74 -7.52
CA ILE A 113 -8.39 18.50 -7.42
C ILE A 113 -7.75 18.63 -8.81
N THR A 114 -7.68 17.52 -9.56
CA THR A 114 -7.21 17.55 -10.96
C THR A 114 -8.02 18.51 -11.83
N GLY A 115 -9.34 18.51 -11.64
CA GLY A 115 -10.24 19.44 -12.35
C GLY A 115 -9.97 20.90 -12.01
N THR A 116 -9.62 21.19 -10.75
CA THR A 116 -9.29 22.53 -10.29
C THR A 116 -8.01 23.08 -10.95
N TYR A 117 -6.97 22.26 -11.08
CA TYR A 117 -5.67 22.68 -11.59
C TYR A 117 -5.48 22.47 -13.10
N LEU A 118 -6.06 21.41 -13.67
CA LEU A 118 -5.86 21.01 -15.06
C LEU A 118 -7.12 21.16 -15.94
N GLY A 119 -8.22 21.63 -15.36
CA GLY A 119 -9.45 21.95 -16.05
C GLY A 119 -10.42 20.80 -16.25
N LYS A 120 -11.58 21.13 -16.86
CA LYS A 120 -12.76 20.22 -16.91
C LYS A 120 -12.51 18.93 -17.72
N VAL A 121 -11.67 18.98 -18.75
CA VAL A 121 -11.35 17.79 -19.56
C VAL A 121 -10.63 16.76 -18.70
N MET A 122 -9.58 17.18 -17.99
CA MET A 122 -8.82 16.30 -17.09
C MET A 122 -9.64 15.79 -15.91
N LEU A 123 -10.60 16.58 -15.41
CA LEU A 123 -11.58 16.11 -14.43
C LEU A 123 -12.35 14.88 -14.94
N GLN A 124 -12.87 14.92 -16.17
CA GLN A 124 -13.63 13.80 -16.72
C GLN A 124 -12.73 12.58 -17.01
N VAL A 125 -11.53 12.80 -17.54
CA VAL A 125 -10.55 11.73 -17.75
C VAL A 125 -10.23 11.03 -16.43
N MET A 126 -9.97 11.77 -15.35
CA MET A 126 -9.67 11.22 -14.04
C MET A 126 -10.89 10.52 -13.41
N ARG A 127 -12.09 11.01 -13.63
CA ARG A 127 -13.31 10.33 -13.16
C ARG A 127 -13.49 8.97 -13.81
N VAL A 128 -13.37 8.90 -15.15
CA VAL A 128 -13.46 7.62 -15.87
C VAL A 128 -12.35 6.66 -15.43
N PHE A 129 -11.12 7.16 -15.34
CA PHE A 129 -9.99 6.37 -14.85
C PHE A 129 -10.24 5.83 -13.43
N SER A 130 -10.72 6.67 -12.51
CA SER A 130 -11.02 6.26 -11.13
C SER A 130 -12.10 5.17 -11.06
N VAL A 131 -13.15 5.26 -11.90
CA VAL A 131 -14.20 4.22 -11.96
C VAL A 131 -13.61 2.89 -12.45
N ILE A 132 -12.83 2.91 -13.53
CA ILE A 132 -12.16 1.70 -14.07
C ILE A 132 -11.23 1.11 -13.01
N LEU A 133 -10.40 1.95 -12.38
CA LEU A 133 -9.49 1.53 -11.31
C LEU A 133 -10.25 0.84 -10.17
N LEU A 134 -11.33 1.44 -9.65
CA LEU A 134 -12.11 0.89 -8.55
C LEU A 134 -12.77 -0.44 -8.91
N VAL A 135 -13.28 -0.59 -10.14
CA VAL A 135 -13.83 -1.87 -10.62
C VAL A 135 -12.74 -2.95 -10.66
N MET A 136 -11.57 -2.64 -11.23
CA MET A 136 -10.46 -3.60 -11.32
C MET A 136 -9.95 -3.99 -9.92
N VAL A 137 -9.86 -3.03 -9.01
CA VAL A 137 -9.52 -3.26 -7.60
C VAL A 137 -10.54 -4.19 -6.95
N GLY A 138 -11.83 -3.94 -7.14
CA GLY A 138 -12.90 -4.81 -6.62
C GLY A 138 -12.76 -6.26 -7.10
N VAL A 139 -12.39 -6.46 -8.36
CA VAL A 139 -12.12 -7.80 -8.92
C VAL A 139 -10.94 -8.48 -8.21
N VAL A 140 -9.82 -7.78 -8.04
CA VAL A 140 -8.62 -8.33 -7.40
C VAL A 140 -8.90 -8.70 -5.94
N PHE A 141 -9.54 -7.78 -5.19
CA PHE A 141 -9.87 -8.01 -3.78
C PHE A 141 -11.02 -8.99 -3.56
N SER A 142 -11.75 -9.36 -4.59
CA SER A 142 -12.72 -10.46 -4.52
C SER A 142 -12.07 -11.80 -4.86
N LYS A 143 -11.29 -11.87 -5.94
CA LYS A 143 -10.67 -13.12 -6.42
C LYS A 143 -9.51 -13.58 -5.53
N GLY A 144 -8.67 -12.68 -5.06
CA GLY A 144 -7.51 -13.04 -4.23
C GLY A 144 -7.92 -13.80 -2.95
N PRO A 145 -8.73 -13.20 -2.06
CA PRO A 145 -9.20 -13.88 -0.87
C PRO A 145 -10.02 -15.14 -1.17
N ALA A 146 -10.84 -15.16 -2.24
CA ALA A 146 -11.60 -16.34 -2.62
C ALA A 146 -10.68 -17.52 -2.95
N GLY A 147 -9.59 -17.28 -3.69
CA GLY A 147 -8.60 -18.30 -3.99
C GLY A 147 -7.89 -18.83 -2.75
N LEU A 148 -7.46 -17.93 -1.86
CA LEU A 148 -6.79 -18.30 -0.59
C LEU A 148 -7.72 -19.11 0.34
N LEU A 149 -8.99 -18.72 0.45
CA LEU A 149 -9.97 -19.44 1.25
C LEU A 149 -10.27 -20.82 0.68
N ALA A 150 -10.30 -20.94 -0.64
CA ALA A 150 -10.48 -22.24 -1.29
C ALA A 150 -9.32 -23.22 -1.00
N LEU A 151 -8.08 -22.72 -0.88
CA LEU A 151 -6.94 -23.55 -0.50
C LEU A 151 -7.00 -24.04 0.96
N LEU A 152 -7.67 -23.29 1.84
CA LEU A 152 -7.78 -23.57 3.28
C LEU A 152 -9.02 -24.40 3.64
N THR A 153 -9.92 -24.62 2.68
CA THR A 153 -11.22 -25.26 2.92
C THR A 153 -11.38 -26.54 2.09
N PRO A 154 -12.28 -27.46 2.48
CA PRO A 154 -12.53 -28.70 1.72
C PRO A 154 -12.94 -28.39 0.26
N GLU A 155 -12.63 -29.29 -0.66
CA GLU A 155 -12.87 -29.17 -2.12
C GLU A 155 -14.30 -28.74 -2.52
N LYS A 156 -15.28 -29.01 -1.66
CA LYS A 156 -16.68 -28.60 -1.88
C LYS A 156 -16.89 -27.08 -1.77
N LEU A 157 -15.98 -26.37 -1.12
CA LEU A 157 -16.00 -24.90 -0.94
C LEU A 157 -14.94 -24.29 -1.86
N ASP A 158 -15.19 -24.38 -3.15
CA ASP A 158 -14.29 -23.87 -4.18
C ASP A 158 -14.17 -22.35 -4.22
N ALA A 159 -13.28 -21.83 -5.06
CA ALA A 159 -13.08 -20.38 -5.22
C ALA A 159 -14.36 -19.66 -5.69
N THR A 160 -15.26 -20.34 -6.42
CA THR A 160 -16.52 -19.76 -6.89
C THR A 160 -17.49 -19.55 -5.72
N PHE A 161 -17.56 -20.53 -4.82
CA PHE A 161 -18.36 -20.40 -3.59
C PHE A 161 -17.89 -19.21 -2.75
N TRP A 162 -16.58 -19.12 -2.48
CA TRP A 162 -16.02 -18.03 -1.70
C TRP A 162 -16.14 -16.68 -2.38
N LEU A 163 -16.06 -16.64 -3.71
CA LEU A 163 -16.28 -15.41 -4.47
C LEU A 163 -17.69 -14.84 -4.23
N TRP A 164 -18.72 -15.70 -4.26
CA TRP A 164 -20.08 -15.27 -3.96
C TRP A 164 -20.26 -14.81 -2.53
N VAL A 165 -19.67 -15.49 -1.56
CA VAL A 165 -19.67 -15.08 -0.15
C VAL A 165 -19.06 -13.68 0.01
N ILE A 166 -17.92 -13.42 -0.64
CA ILE A 166 -17.23 -12.13 -0.58
C ILE A 166 -18.09 -11.03 -1.26
N ILE A 167 -18.68 -11.29 -2.40
CA ILE A 167 -19.56 -10.32 -3.10
C ILE A 167 -20.77 -9.98 -2.23
N ILE A 168 -21.40 -10.97 -1.61
CA ILE A 168 -22.54 -10.74 -0.68
C ILE A 168 -22.06 -9.92 0.52
N TYR A 169 -20.89 -10.23 1.08
CA TYR A 169 -20.27 -9.44 2.16
C TYR A 169 -20.07 -7.98 1.74
N TYR A 170 -19.52 -7.72 0.57
CA TYR A 170 -19.32 -6.35 0.07
C TYR A 170 -20.65 -5.61 -0.12
N PHE A 171 -21.67 -6.30 -0.65
CA PHE A 171 -22.99 -5.72 -0.77
C PHE A 171 -23.57 -5.31 0.58
N ILE A 172 -23.49 -6.18 1.59
CA ILE A 172 -23.93 -5.89 2.96
C ILE A 172 -23.11 -4.76 3.56
N ALA A 173 -21.79 -4.79 3.38
CA ALA A 173 -20.86 -3.79 3.92
C ALA A 173 -21.15 -2.36 3.40
N THR A 174 -21.73 -2.25 2.20
CA THR A 174 -22.11 -0.95 1.62
C THR A 174 -23.18 -0.23 2.45
N PHE A 175 -24.01 -0.95 3.21
CA PHE A 175 -25.06 -0.38 4.05
C PHE A 175 -24.64 -0.13 5.50
N VAL A 176 -23.45 -0.55 5.89
CA VAL A 176 -22.96 -0.40 7.26
C VAL A 176 -22.20 0.91 7.41
N PRO A 177 -22.52 1.76 8.42
CA PRO A 177 -21.79 3.01 8.65
C PRO A 177 -20.28 2.77 8.88
N ILE A 178 -19.47 3.50 8.13
CA ILE A 178 -18.02 3.35 8.06
C ILE A 178 -17.35 3.49 9.43
N ASP A 179 -17.77 4.47 10.23
CA ASP A 179 -17.19 4.81 11.53
C ASP A 179 -17.31 3.69 12.56
N LYS A 180 -18.40 2.93 12.55
CA LYS A 180 -18.63 1.85 13.53
C LYS A 180 -17.80 0.61 13.27
N VAL A 181 -17.57 0.26 12.01
CA VAL A 181 -16.80 -0.93 11.63
C VAL A 181 -15.33 -0.57 11.42
N ILE A 182 -15.04 0.40 10.56
CA ILE A 182 -13.68 0.79 10.22
C ILE A 182 -12.95 1.37 11.43
N GLY A 183 -13.58 2.27 12.19
CA GLY A 183 -12.94 2.89 13.36
C GLY A 183 -12.61 1.94 14.50
N LYS A 184 -13.26 0.77 14.61
CA LYS A 184 -13.04 -0.21 15.70
C LYS A 184 -12.31 -1.46 15.26
N ILE A 185 -12.65 -2.02 14.11
CA ILE A 185 -12.16 -3.33 13.65
C ILE A 185 -10.88 -3.19 12.82
N TYR A 186 -10.79 -2.20 11.94
CA TYR A 186 -9.62 -2.00 11.08
C TYR A 186 -8.29 -1.82 11.82
N PRO A 187 -8.21 -1.10 12.95
CA PRO A 187 -6.97 -1.02 13.71
C PRO A 187 -6.45 -2.38 14.18
N ILE A 188 -7.35 -3.33 14.46
CA ILE A 188 -6.98 -4.70 14.86
C ILE A 188 -6.32 -5.42 13.70
N PHE A 189 -6.91 -5.36 12.49
CA PHE A 189 -6.32 -5.94 11.29
C PHE A 189 -4.98 -5.30 10.92
N GLY A 190 -4.85 -3.97 11.09
CA GLY A 190 -3.57 -3.27 10.90
C GLY A 190 -2.48 -3.77 11.85
N ILE A 191 -2.81 -4.04 13.11
CA ILE A 191 -1.89 -4.64 14.09
C ILE A 191 -1.54 -6.07 13.68
N CYS A 192 -2.51 -6.88 13.25
CA CYS A 192 -2.26 -8.23 12.75
C CYS A 192 -1.32 -8.23 11.54
N LEU A 193 -1.49 -7.29 10.60
CA LEU A 193 -0.60 -7.12 9.45
C LEU A 193 0.84 -6.82 9.89
N ILE A 194 1.01 -5.93 10.86
CA ILE A 194 2.34 -5.60 11.41
C ILE A 194 2.95 -6.81 12.10
N ILE A 195 2.19 -7.54 12.91
CA ILE A 195 2.67 -8.76 13.59
C ILE A 195 3.10 -9.80 12.56
N MET A 196 2.32 -10.01 11.50
CA MET A 196 2.66 -10.91 10.42
C MET A 196 3.98 -10.49 9.73
N ALA A 197 4.12 -9.22 9.35
CA ALA A 197 5.33 -8.72 8.71
C ALA A 197 6.57 -8.86 9.61
N VAL A 198 6.45 -8.53 10.91
CA VAL A 198 7.52 -8.69 11.90
C VAL A 198 7.85 -10.17 12.11
N GLY A 199 6.85 -11.05 12.14
CA GLY A 199 7.04 -12.50 12.26
C GLY A 199 7.82 -13.08 11.07
N VAL A 200 7.43 -12.74 9.85
CA VAL A 200 8.13 -13.18 8.63
C VAL A 200 9.56 -12.61 8.61
N ALA A 201 9.73 -11.32 8.89
CA ALA A 201 11.06 -10.70 8.97
C ALA A 201 11.95 -11.37 10.05
N GLY A 202 11.35 -11.71 11.20
CA GLY A 202 12.04 -12.42 12.27
C GLY A 202 12.53 -13.80 11.82
N VAL A 203 11.69 -14.60 11.17
CA VAL A 203 12.08 -15.90 10.63
C VAL A 203 13.23 -15.74 9.62
N LEU A 204 13.13 -14.79 8.69
CA LEU A 204 14.16 -14.53 7.69
C LEU A 204 15.52 -14.09 8.28
N LEU A 205 15.49 -13.34 9.40
CA LEU A 205 16.71 -12.82 10.03
C LEU A 205 17.38 -13.82 10.98
N PHE A 206 16.61 -14.65 11.67
CA PHE A 206 17.10 -15.52 12.73
C PHE A 206 17.18 -17.01 12.31
N SER A 207 16.52 -17.41 11.22
CA SER A 207 16.68 -18.76 10.67
C SER A 207 17.97 -18.85 9.87
N HIS A 208 18.78 -19.87 10.16
CA HIS A 208 19.98 -20.20 9.39
C HIS A 208 19.65 -20.94 8.07
N GLU A 209 18.39 -21.28 7.88
CA GLU A 209 17.89 -22.07 6.75
C GLU A 209 17.73 -21.22 5.49
N TYR A 210 17.37 -19.95 5.66
CA TYR A 210 17.07 -19.01 4.56
C TYR A 210 18.23 -18.05 4.33
N GLN A 211 18.86 -18.16 3.17
CA GLN A 211 19.96 -17.27 2.78
C GLN A 211 19.43 -16.19 1.84
N MET A 212 19.38 -14.95 2.33
CA MET A 212 19.03 -13.81 1.48
C MET A 212 20.20 -13.48 0.54
N PRO A 213 19.97 -13.53 -0.79
CA PRO A 213 21.02 -13.17 -1.74
C PRO A 213 21.35 -11.67 -1.63
N GLU A 214 22.64 -11.37 -1.71
CA GLU A 214 23.13 -10.00 -1.66
C GLU A 214 23.07 -9.34 -3.03
N LEU A 215 22.65 -8.08 -3.08
CA LEU A 215 22.44 -7.33 -4.32
C LEU A 215 23.74 -7.23 -5.16
N TRP A 216 24.87 -6.95 -4.54
CA TRP A 216 26.14 -6.74 -5.25
C TRP A 216 26.67 -7.98 -5.99
N ASN A 217 26.25 -9.17 -5.56
CA ASN A 217 26.59 -10.43 -6.25
C ASN A 217 25.51 -10.85 -7.25
N ASN A 218 24.32 -10.23 -7.19
CA ASN A 218 23.12 -10.63 -7.93
C ASN A 218 22.48 -9.44 -8.65
N PHE A 219 23.30 -8.50 -9.14
CA PHE A 219 22.83 -7.32 -9.85
C PHE A 219 22.55 -7.64 -11.33
N TYR A 220 21.66 -8.60 -11.59
CA TYR A 220 21.24 -8.98 -12.93
C TYR A 220 19.80 -9.51 -12.90
N ASN A 221 19.20 -9.64 -14.08
CA ASN A 221 17.87 -10.18 -14.24
C ASN A 221 17.86 -11.68 -13.99
N GLN A 222 17.09 -12.15 -13.02
CA GLN A 222 16.95 -13.57 -12.66
C GLN A 222 15.59 -14.16 -13.09
N HIS A 223 14.77 -13.43 -13.85
CA HIS A 223 13.45 -13.88 -14.23
C HIS A 223 13.52 -15.12 -15.11
N PRO A 224 12.87 -16.28 -14.74
CA PRO A 224 12.99 -17.55 -15.43
C PRO A 224 12.60 -17.48 -16.91
N GLN A 225 11.62 -16.65 -17.23
CA GLN A 225 11.13 -16.43 -18.60
C GLN A 225 11.86 -15.32 -19.34
N ASN A 226 12.99 -14.82 -18.83
CA ASN A 226 13.76 -13.71 -19.39
C ASN A 226 12.93 -12.44 -19.65
N ILE A 227 11.88 -12.19 -18.85
CA ILE A 227 11.10 -10.95 -18.93
C ILE A 227 12.00 -9.77 -18.55
N HIS A 228 11.98 -8.71 -19.35
CA HIS A 228 12.82 -7.55 -19.12
C HIS A 228 12.51 -6.84 -17.81
N ILE A 229 13.54 -6.38 -17.08
CA ILE A 229 13.36 -5.57 -15.86
C ILE A 229 12.52 -4.32 -16.17
N TRP A 230 12.85 -3.60 -17.24
CA TRP A 230 12.08 -2.44 -17.68
C TRP A 230 11.12 -2.83 -18.83
N PRO A 231 9.83 -2.52 -18.76
CA PRO A 231 9.12 -1.89 -17.61
C PRO A 231 8.51 -2.89 -16.60
N PHE A 232 8.64 -4.18 -16.84
CA PHE A 232 7.81 -5.21 -16.20
C PHE A 232 7.99 -5.31 -14.68
N MET A 233 9.23 -5.33 -14.17
CA MET A 233 9.48 -5.33 -12.73
C MET A 233 8.84 -4.10 -12.06
N PHE A 234 8.96 -2.94 -12.69
CA PHE A 234 8.44 -1.67 -12.16
C PHE A 234 6.91 -1.69 -12.06
N VAL A 235 6.22 -2.28 -13.03
CA VAL A 235 4.76 -2.43 -13.01
C VAL A 235 4.33 -3.50 -12.00
N THR A 236 5.02 -4.65 -11.96
CA THR A 236 4.72 -5.76 -11.06
C THR A 236 4.78 -5.35 -9.59
N VAL A 237 5.79 -4.55 -9.24
CA VAL A 237 6.02 -4.11 -7.85
C VAL A 237 5.51 -2.68 -7.61
N ALA A 238 4.73 -2.12 -8.55
CA ALA A 238 4.21 -0.76 -8.41
C ALA A 238 3.43 -0.59 -7.10
N CYS A 239 2.64 -1.58 -6.68
CA CYS A 239 1.85 -1.50 -5.46
C CYS A 239 2.71 -1.41 -4.19
N GLY A 240 3.86 -2.08 -4.14
CA GLY A 240 4.79 -2.03 -3.00
C GLY A 240 5.75 -0.82 -3.02
N ALA A 241 5.87 -0.13 -4.16
CA ALA A 241 6.77 1.00 -4.34
C ALA A 241 6.07 2.36 -4.48
N ILE A 242 4.84 2.39 -5.03
CA ILE A 242 4.12 3.65 -5.29
C ILE A 242 2.70 3.60 -4.74
N SER A 243 2.05 2.44 -4.73
CA SER A 243 0.64 2.17 -4.44
C SER A 243 -0.39 2.91 -5.33
N GLY A 244 -1.31 2.15 -5.91
CA GLY A 244 -2.42 2.72 -6.70
C GLY A 244 -3.57 3.29 -5.86
N PHE A 245 -3.60 2.98 -4.56
CA PHE A 245 -4.71 3.36 -3.68
C PHE A 245 -4.64 4.78 -3.13
N HIS A 246 -3.51 5.46 -3.20
CA HIS A 246 -3.36 6.82 -2.68
C HIS A 246 -4.41 7.78 -3.23
N ALA A 247 -4.70 7.71 -4.52
CA ALA A 247 -5.68 8.61 -5.16
C ALA A 247 -7.11 8.47 -4.63
N THR A 248 -7.45 7.30 -4.08
CA THR A 248 -8.80 7.01 -3.56
C THR A 248 -8.87 7.05 -2.05
N GLN A 249 -7.88 6.53 -1.35
CA GLN A 249 -7.88 6.37 0.11
C GLN A 249 -7.38 7.60 0.86
N SER A 250 -6.34 8.27 0.36
CA SER A 250 -5.76 9.41 1.05
C SER A 250 -6.74 10.58 1.20
N PRO A 251 -7.61 10.90 0.22
CA PRO A 251 -8.69 11.88 0.43
C PRO A 251 -9.70 11.48 1.50
N MET A 252 -10.01 10.20 1.65
CA MET A 252 -10.92 9.73 2.70
C MET A 252 -10.28 9.90 4.09
N MET A 253 -8.98 9.57 4.22
CA MET A 253 -8.25 9.77 5.47
C MET A 253 -8.03 11.27 5.77
N ALA A 254 -7.87 12.10 4.76
CA ALA A 254 -7.77 13.56 4.89
C ALA A 254 -9.02 14.16 5.58
N ARG A 255 -10.20 13.58 5.34
CA ARG A 255 -11.46 13.95 6.01
C ARG A 255 -11.53 13.55 7.49
N CYS A 256 -10.55 12.78 7.97
CA CYS A 256 -10.47 12.32 9.36
C CYS A 256 -9.32 12.99 10.13
N CYS A 257 -8.36 13.63 9.45
CA CYS A 257 -7.21 14.27 10.07
C CYS A 257 -7.62 15.55 10.80
N THR A 258 -7.20 15.69 12.06
CA THR A 258 -7.50 16.86 12.89
C THR A 258 -6.45 17.98 12.78
N SER A 259 -5.32 17.76 12.13
CA SER A 259 -4.26 18.73 11.89
C SER A 259 -3.45 18.36 10.66
N GLU A 260 -3.03 19.35 9.86
CA GLU A 260 -2.12 19.13 8.72
C GLU A 260 -0.78 18.52 9.15
N LYS A 261 -0.30 18.82 10.35
CA LYS A 261 0.95 18.24 10.90
C LYS A 261 0.93 16.73 11.06
N GLN A 262 -0.25 16.12 11.05
CA GLN A 262 -0.37 14.64 11.02
C GLN A 262 -0.05 14.06 9.65
N GLY A 263 -0.11 14.84 8.58
CA GLY A 263 0.04 14.39 7.20
C GLY A 263 1.34 13.64 6.94
N HIS A 264 2.47 14.14 7.45
CA HIS A 264 3.77 13.45 7.31
C HIS A 264 3.73 12.03 7.90
N LYS A 265 3.14 11.86 9.09
CA LYS A 265 3.04 10.55 9.73
C LYS A 265 1.98 9.66 9.06
N VAL A 266 0.82 10.23 8.76
CA VAL A 266 -0.34 9.47 8.27
C VAL A 266 -0.13 9.01 6.84
N PHE A 267 0.29 9.90 5.94
CA PHE A 267 0.43 9.58 4.52
C PHE A 267 1.84 9.11 4.18
N TYR A 268 2.82 9.98 4.26
CA TYR A 268 4.19 9.60 3.93
C TYR A 268 4.69 8.41 4.79
N GLY A 269 4.36 8.42 6.09
CA GLY A 269 4.72 7.35 7.02
C GLY A 269 4.03 6.01 6.71
N ALA A 270 2.75 6.02 6.32
CA ALA A 270 2.05 4.80 5.94
C ALA A 270 2.64 4.19 4.65
N MET A 271 2.98 5.02 3.65
CA MET A 271 3.63 4.53 2.44
C MET A 271 5.01 3.91 2.73
N VAL A 272 5.81 4.53 3.61
CA VAL A 272 7.09 3.93 4.01
C VAL A 272 6.89 2.61 4.76
N ALA A 273 5.88 2.52 5.61
CA ALA A 273 5.53 1.26 6.29
C ALA A 273 5.07 0.18 5.28
N GLU A 274 4.31 0.56 4.25
CA GLU A 274 3.96 -0.33 3.12
C GLU A 274 5.22 -0.81 2.38
N GLY A 275 6.15 0.08 2.07
CA GLY A 275 7.43 -0.26 1.45
C GLY A 275 8.27 -1.22 2.30
N ILE A 276 8.24 -1.09 3.63
CA ILE A 276 8.89 -2.04 4.54
C ILE A 276 8.21 -3.42 4.46
N ILE A 277 6.88 -3.46 4.42
CA ILE A 277 6.14 -4.72 4.25
C ILE A 277 6.49 -5.36 2.90
N ALA A 278 6.46 -4.60 1.81
CA ALA A 278 6.85 -5.09 0.49
C ALA A 278 8.29 -5.62 0.47
N MET A 279 9.22 -4.95 1.17
CA MET A 279 10.61 -5.40 1.31
C MET A 279 10.72 -6.75 2.02
N VAL A 280 9.94 -6.97 3.08
CA VAL A 280 9.88 -8.25 3.82
C VAL A 280 9.40 -9.37 2.90
N TRP A 281 8.34 -9.12 2.12
CA TRP A 281 7.81 -10.14 1.19
C TRP A 281 8.72 -10.38 -0.01
N ALA A 282 9.36 -9.35 -0.55
CA ALA A 282 10.37 -9.53 -1.57
C ALA A 282 11.56 -10.36 -1.06
N ALA A 283 12.01 -10.09 0.19
CA ALA A 283 13.06 -10.86 0.83
C ALA A 283 12.64 -12.32 1.06
N ALA A 284 11.39 -12.56 1.47
CA ALA A 284 10.83 -13.92 1.57
C ALA A 284 10.85 -14.63 0.20
N GLY A 285 10.41 -13.96 -0.86
CA GLY A 285 10.38 -14.53 -2.21
C GLY A 285 11.74 -14.93 -2.76
N VAL A 286 12.78 -14.12 -2.52
CA VAL A 286 14.14 -14.41 -3.01
C VAL A 286 14.93 -15.36 -2.12
N SER A 287 14.46 -15.69 -0.91
CA SER A 287 15.22 -16.52 0.05
C SER A 287 14.54 -17.82 0.42
N PHE A 288 13.23 -17.92 0.31
CA PHE A 288 12.47 -19.11 0.70
C PHE A 288 12.56 -20.23 -0.36
N TYR A 289 12.58 -19.86 -1.63
CA TYR A 289 12.67 -20.83 -2.74
C TYR A 289 14.13 -21.02 -3.17
N GLU A 290 14.48 -22.24 -3.59
CA GLU A 290 15.84 -22.57 -4.04
C GLU A 290 16.31 -21.70 -5.23
N ASN A 291 15.36 -21.32 -6.08
CA ASN A 291 15.61 -20.47 -7.25
C ASN A 291 14.31 -19.80 -7.73
N THR A 292 14.44 -18.88 -8.67
CA THR A 292 13.30 -18.14 -9.21
C THR A 292 12.34 -18.97 -10.05
N GLN A 293 12.79 -20.13 -10.59
CA GLN A 293 11.91 -21.07 -11.26
C GLN A 293 10.96 -21.76 -10.28
N ALA A 294 11.46 -22.21 -9.12
CA ALA A 294 10.63 -22.79 -8.07
C ALA A 294 9.61 -21.79 -7.50
N LEU A 295 10.00 -20.51 -7.39
CA LEU A 295 9.08 -19.44 -7.01
C LEU A 295 7.98 -19.20 -8.07
N LEU A 296 8.28 -19.37 -9.36
CA LEU A 296 7.29 -19.19 -10.44
C LEU A 296 6.26 -20.31 -10.47
N GLU A 297 6.65 -21.53 -10.06
CA GLU A 297 5.81 -22.73 -10.07
C GLU A 297 4.94 -22.86 -8.81
N ALA A 298 5.24 -22.12 -7.76
CA ALA A 298 4.50 -22.09 -6.49
C ALA A 298 3.29 -21.18 -6.53
#